data_a378f995734d345193268110656128b4
#
_entry.id   a378f995734d345193268110656128b4
#
_cell.length_a   1.000
_cell.length_b   1.000
_cell.length_c   1.000
_cell.angle_alpha   90.00
_cell.angle_beta   90.00
_cell.angle_gamma   90.00
#
_symmetry.space_group_name_H-M   'P 1'
#
loop_
_entity.id
_entity.type
_entity.pdbx_description
1 polymer ?
#
loop_
_entity_poly.entity_id
_entity_poly.type
_entity_poly.pdbx_seq_one_letter_code
_entity_poly.pdbx_strand_id
1 'polypeptide(L)'
;MVRAVALFSGSLASVVAAKLAMEAPHVDDVRLLHFRSPFFKYFSETKQLARSLWMPDLHSQSVKNHFRELTNIHDSYQLRDCCMGCRSLMLSKGLRYMRRVNADFLVTGEIVGSRGLGSEDMRWIGEQVGDASRIVRPLSARLLPKTQPQTEGWMGLRQLFSLTADQPEALIKLAKKLNVNVEGYPAERRCRLTTSRFGVRLEDLLQEDSFSMNSLELLEFKHYYKKSPDVKIVLGCDAEEKKQLQNFFLPTDIRLYIPVHNAPMALVRSNWDEKKPSEIKQIVELAGRIAATHSNAQRSHRIPAHYRFESDEETMRIQVAPFDSSQEMEEHCRRLG
;
A
#
# COMPACT_ATOMS: atom_id res chain seq x y z
N MET A 1 -16.73 12.90 -31.46
CA MET A 1 -16.66 11.66 -30.65
C MET A 1 -15.88 11.99 -29.38
N VAL A 2 -16.58 12.08 -28.25
CA VAL A 2 -15.97 12.44 -26.95
C VAL A 2 -15.58 11.16 -26.19
N ARG A 3 -14.32 11.09 -25.76
CA ARG A 3 -13.75 9.92 -25.09
C ARG A 3 -13.24 10.27 -23.71
N ALA A 4 -13.51 9.41 -22.74
CA ALA A 4 -13.02 9.56 -21.37
C ALA A 4 -12.06 8.43 -20.98
N VAL A 5 -11.12 8.74 -20.08
CA VAL A 5 -10.37 7.74 -19.33
C VAL A 5 -10.83 7.80 -17.88
N ALA A 6 -11.30 6.69 -17.32
CA ALA A 6 -11.67 6.61 -15.92
C ALA A 6 -10.59 5.90 -15.11
N LEU A 7 -10.07 6.56 -14.08
CA LEU A 7 -9.19 5.91 -13.10
C LEU A 7 -9.98 4.93 -12.26
N PHE A 8 -9.64 3.65 -12.39
CA PHE A 8 -10.43 2.55 -11.85
C PHE A 8 -9.62 1.75 -10.83
N SER A 9 -9.82 2.05 -9.55
CA SER A 9 -9.18 1.32 -8.45
C SER A 9 -9.97 0.08 -7.99
N GLY A 10 -11.22 -0.05 -8.43
CA GLY A 10 -12.19 -1.04 -7.95
C GLY A 10 -12.83 -0.69 -6.60
N SER A 11 -12.61 0.51 -6.06
CA SER A 11 -13.42 1.03 -4.95
C SER A 11 -14.81 1.40 -5.45
N LEU A 12 -15.81 1.40 -4.56
CA LEU A 12 -17.18 1.79 -4.92
C LEU A 12 -17.22 3.16 -5.61
N ALA A 13 -16.48 4.12 -5.08
CA ALA A 13 -16.40 5.47 -5.65
C ALA A 13 -15.85 5.47 -7.09
N SER A 14 -14.80 4.68 -7.39
CA SER A 14 -14.24 4.59 -8.74
C SER A 14 -15.20 3.90 -9.73
N VAL A 15 -15.95 2.91 -9.27
CA VAL A 15 -16.98 2.23 -10.07
C VAL A 15 -18.12 3.17 -10.42
N VAL A 16 -18.65 3.87 -9.41
CA VAL A 16 -19.76 4.83 -9.59
C VAL A 16 -19.32 5.97 -10.52
N ALA A 17 -18.11 6.52 -10.33
CA ALA A 17 -17.60 7.58 -11.19
C ALA A 17 -17.44 7.13 -12.66
N ALA A 18 -16.94 5.92 -12.89
CA ALA A 18 -16.82 5.36 -14.24
C ALA A 18 -18.20 5.14 -14.87
N LYS A 19 -19.19 4.59 -14.14
CA LYS A 19 -20.57 4.41 -14.64
C LYS A 19 -21.23 5.74 -14.96
N LEU A 20 -21.06 6.77 -14.15
CA LEU A 20 -21.57 8.11 -14.43
C LEU A 20 -21.03 8.68 -15.75
N ALA A 21 -19.75 8.41 -16.06
CA ALA A 21 -19.17 8.80 -17.35
C ALA A 21 -19.75 7.98 -18.51
N MET A 22 -19.95 6.66 -18.31
CA MET A 22 -20.54 5.77 -19.33
C MET A 22 -22.03 6.11 -19.62
N GLU A 23 -22.76 6.62 -18.64
CA GLU A 23 -24.16 7.03 -18.78
C GLU A 23 -24.32 8.50 -19.22
N ALA A 24 -23.20 9.22 -19.44
CA ALA A 24 -23.25 10.60 -19.90
C ALA A 24 -23.60 10.64 -21.41
N PRO A 25 -24.68 11.35 -21.83
CA PRO A 25 -25.22 11.26 -23.19
C PRO A 25 -24.26 11.70 -24.30
N HIS A 26 -23.28 12.51 -23.95
CA HIS A 26 -22.30 13.07 -24.90
C HIS A 26 -20.92 12.44 -24.78
N VAL A 27 -20.80 11.32 -24.05
CA VAL A 27 -19.56 10.55 -23.94
C VAL A 27 -19.71 9.27 -24.74
N ASP A 28 -18.95 9.14 -25.83
CA ASP A 28 -19.07 8.04 -26.78
C ASP A 28 -18.27 6.80 -26.36
N ASP A 29 -17.16 6.99 -25.62
CA ASP A 29 -16.26 5.91 -25.22
C ASP A 29 -15.65 6.19 -23.84
N VAL A 30 -15.57 5.16 -22.99
CA VAL A 30 -14.92 5.24 -21.67
C VAL A 30 -13.91 4.11 -21.55
N ARG A 31 -12.65 4.43 -21.31
CA ARG A 31 -11.59 3.46 -21.07
C ARG A 31 -11.23 3.42 -19.60
N LEU A 32 -11.15 2.22 -19.04
CA LEU A 32 -10.75 2.04 -17.65
C LEU A 32 -9.23 1.94 -17.52
N LEU A 33 -8.64 2.72 -16.62
CA LEU A 33 -7.21 2.70 -16.30
C LEU A 33 -6.99 2.34 -14.84
N HIS A 34 -6.26 1.24 -14.61
CA HIS A 34 -5.84 0.79 -13.28
C HIS A 34 -4.32 0.91 -13.12
N PHE A 35 -3.89 1.49 -12.01
CA PHE A 35 -2.47 1.52 -11.66
C PHE A 35 -2.11 0.34 -10.76
N ARG A 36 -1.08 -0.42 -11.17
CA ARG A 36 -0.46 -1.46 -10.34
C ARG A 36 0.78 -0.88 -9.68
N SER A 37 0.79 -0.89 -8.37
CA SER A 37 1.87 -0.39 -7.53
C SER A 37 2.20 -1.39 -6.43
N PRO A 38 3.41 -1.37 -5.86
CA PRO A 38 3.74 -2.11 -4.66
C PRO A 38 2.81 -1.82 -3.47
N PHE A 39 2.15 -0.68 -3.48
CA PHE A 39 1.23 -0.25 -2.42
C PHE A 39 -0.23 -0.65 -2.64
N PHE A 40 -0.58 -1.17 -3.83
CA PHE A 40 -1.94 -1.56 -4.21
C PHE A 40 -1.99 -3.01 -4.68
N LYS A 41 -2.49 -3.93 -3.86
CA LYS A 41 -2.45 -5.38 -4.10
C LYS A 41 -3.64 -5.97 -4.88
N TYR A 42 -4.65 -5.18 -5.30
CA TYR A 42 -5.96 -5.71 -5.70
C TYR A 42 -6.22 -5.72 -7.22
N PHE A 43 -5.20 -6.01 -8.03
CA PHE A 43 -5.39 -5.97 -9.48
C PHE A 43 -6.32 -7.07 -10.01
N SER A 44 -6.15 -8.30 -9.54
CA SER A 44 -6.95 -9.46 -10.01
C SER A 44 -8.43 -9.28 -9.68
N GLU A 45 -8.72 -8.86 -8.45
CA GLU A 45 -10.07 -8.58 -7.97
C GLU A 45 -10.69 -7.39 -8.71
N THR A 46 -9.89 -6.35 -8.98
CA THR A 46 -10.35 -5.18 -9.74
C THR A 46 -10.71 -5.55 -11.17
N LYS A 47 -9.93 -6.45 -11.80
CA LYS A 47 -10.21 -6.94 -13.15
C LYS A 47 -11.48 -7.82 -13.19
N GLN A 48 -11.64 -8.71 -12.22
CA GLN A 48 -12.86 -9.53 -12.09
C GLN A 48 -14.09 -8.65 -11.87
N LEU A 49 -13.96 -7.63 -11.00
CA LEU A 49 -15.03 -6.68 -10.73
C LEU A 49 -15.45 -5.91 -11.99
N ALA A 50 -14.51 -5.38 -12.77
CA ALA A 50 -14.84 -4.69 -14.02
C ALA A 50 -15.63 -5.61 -14.98
N ARG A 51 -15.23 -6.88 -15.10
CA ARG A 51 -15.93 -7.88 -15.91
C ARG A 51 -17.32 -8.18 -15.39
N SER A 52 -17.49 -8.39 -14.09
CA SER A 52 -18.81 -8.70 -13.49
C SER A 52 -19.82 -7.55 -13.62
N LEU A 53 -19.34 -6.33 -13.79
CA LEU A 53 -20.16 -5.14 -14.00
C LEU A 53 -20.38 -4.79 -15.47
N TRP A 54 -19.95 -5.67 -16.39
CA TRP A 54 -20.04 -5.45 -17.85
C TRP A 54 -19.41 -4.13 -18.28
N MET A 55 -18.32 -3.76 -17.60
CA MET A 55 -17.54 -2.56 -17.91
C MET A 55 -16.53 -2.84 -19.03
N PRO A 56 -16.02 -1.79 -19.71
CA PRO A 56 -14.97 -1.92 -20.70
C PRO A 56 -13.72 -2.63 -20.17
N ASP A 57 -12.87 -3.12 -21.06
CA ASP A 57 -11.62 -3.77 -20.68
C ASP A 57 -10.73 -2.86 -19.84
N LEU A 58 -10.24 -3.44 -18.76
CA LEU A 58 -9.37 -2.74 -17.81
C LEU A 58 -7.94 -2.70 -18.32
N HIS A 59 -7.50 -1.54 -18.80
CA HIS A 59 -6.07 -1.32 -19.05
C HIS A 59 -5.31 -1.15 -17.73
N SER A 60 -4.17 -1.81 -17.61
CA SER A 60 -3.33 -1.66 -16.41
C SER A 60 -1.97 -1.07 -16.75
N GLN A 61 -1.52 -0.14 -15.90
CA GLN A 61 -0.19 0.45 -15.97
C GLN A 61 0.58 0.17 -14.68
N SER A 62 1.79 -0.36 -14.80
CA SER A 62 2.67 -0.59 -13.65
C SER A 62 3.41 0.68 -13.26
N VAL A 63 3.44 0.97 -11.96
CA VAL A 63 4.18 2.08 -11.36
C VAL A 63 5.26 1.47 -10.43
N LYS A 64 6.26 0.83 -11.05
CA LYS A 64 7.32 0.08 -10.33
C LYS A 64 8.10 0.96 -9.36
N ASN A 65 8.42 2.18 -9.77
CA ASN A 65 9.21 3.14 -8.98
C ASN A 65 8.32 4.14 -8.24
N HIS A 66 7.11 3.75 -7.88
CA HIS A 66 6.11 4.64 -7.29
C HIS A 66 6.67 5.45 -6.12
N PHE A 67 7.42 4.82 -5.22
CA PHE A 67 7.98 5.50 -4.07
C PHE A 67 9.09 6.51 -4.46
N ARG A 68 9.97 6.18 -5.45
CA ARG A 68 11.00 7.12 -5.94
C ARG A 68 10.37 8.34 -6.60
N GLU A 69 9.29 8.13 -7.35
CA GLU A 69 8.56 9.23 -7.96
C GLU A 69 7.87 10.11 -6.89
N LEU A 70 7.48 9.53 -5.74
CA LEU A 70 6.95 10.28 -4.60
C LEU A 70 8.03 11.07 -3.87
N THR A 71 9.22 10.51 -3.66
CA THR A 71 10.34 11.21 -3.01
C THR A 71 10.91 12.34 -3.89
N ASN A 72 10.86 12.21 -5.21
CA ASN A 72 11.32 13.24 -6.13
C ASN A 72 10.34 14.43 -6.27
N ILE A 73 9.09 14.28 -5.81
CA ILE A 73 8.08 15.36 -5.87
C ILE A 73 8.25 16.35 -4.70
N HIS A 74 8.85 15.92 -3.59
CA HIS A 74 9.04 16.74 -2.40
C HIS A 74 10.45 16.58 -1.85
N ASP A 75 11.14 17.69 -1.58
CA ASP A 75 12.48 17.73 -0.99
C ASP A 75 12.55 17.16 0.44
N SER A 76 11.41 16.95 1.08
CA SER A 76 11.26 16.28 2.38
C SER A 76 10.16 15.24 2.29
N TYR A 77 10.55 13.96 2.40
CA TYR A 77 9.59 12.88 2.46
C TYR A 77 8.87 12.86 3.83
N GLN A 78 7.62 13.27 3.83
CA GLN A 78 6.72 13.05 4.96
C GLN A 78 5.58 12.15 4.51
N LEU A 79 5.35 11.06 5.22
CA LEU A 79 4.28 10.09 4.90
C LEU A 79 2.89 10.74 4.88
N ARG A 80 2.70 11.80 5.66
CA ARG A 80 1.49 12.61 5.65
C ARG A 80 1.17 13.16 4.25
N ASP A 81 2.20 13.55 3.51
CA ASP A 81 2.06 14.14 2.18
C ASP A 81 2.06 13.11 1.06
N CYS A 82 2.36 11.84 1.39
CA CYS A 82 2.34 10.74 0.43
C CYS A 82 1.00 10.59 -0.31
N CYS A 83 -0.13 10.83 0.36
CA CYS A 83 -1.43 10.74 -0.29
C CYS A 83 -1.61 11.81 -1.35
N MET A 84 -1.16 13.05 -1.11
CA MET A 84 -1.19 14.13 -2.08
C MET A 84 -0.26 13.86 -3.25
N GLY A 85 1.01 13.52 -2.96
CA GLY A 85 1.99 13.15 -3.98
C GLY A 85 1.57 11.94 -4.82
N CYS A 86 1.02 10.90 -4.17
CA CYS A 86 0.49 9.73 -4.84
C CYS A 86 -0.65 10.08 -5.81
N ARG A 87 -1.60 10.94 -5.40
CA ARG A 87 -2.70 11.39 -6.25
C ARG A 87 -2.19 12.24 -7.42
N SER A 88 -1.29 13.19 -7.17
CA SER A 88 -0.65 13.97 -8.24
C SER A 88 0.03 13.07 -9.27
N LEU A 89 0.78 12.07 -8.81
CA LEU A 89 1.42 11.09 -9.67
C LEU A 89 0.42 10.28 -10.50
N MET A 90 -0.65 9.76 -9.88
CA MET A 90 -1.68 8.98 -10.57
C MET A 90 -2.42 9.82 -11.61
N LEU A 91 -2.77 11.07 -11.26
CA LEU A 91 -3.43 11.98 -12.20
C LEU A 91 -2.50 12.36 -13.36
N SER A 92 -1.22 12.69 -13.10
CA SER A 92 -0.24 12.97 -14.16
C SER A 92 -0.05 11.79 -15.11
N LYS A 93 0.04 10.57 -14.58
CA LYS A 93 0.11 9.35 -15.41
C LYS A 93 -1.21 9.08 -16.15
N GLY A 94 -2.36 9.35 -15.52
CA GLY A 94 -3.68 9.27 -16.13
C GLY A 94 -3.83 10.23 -17.31
N LEU A 95 -3.45 11.49 -17.13
CA LEU A 95 -3.45 12.50 -18.20
C LEU A 95 -2.51 12.12 -19.36
N ARG A 96 -1.33 11.58 -19.04
CA ARG A 96 -0.40 11.09 -20.08
C ARG A 96 -1.01 9.94 -20.86
N TYR A 97 -1.68 8.99 -20.18
CA TYR A 97 -2.38 7.90 -20.83
C TYR A 97 -3.55 8.43 -21.68
N MET A 98 -4.35 9.34 -21.15
CA MET A 98 -5.45 10.01 -21.83
C MET A 98 -5.00 10.60 -23.18
N ARG A 99 -3.93 11.38 -23.18
CA ARG A 99 -3.33 11.96 -24.42
C ARG A 99 -2.89 10.88 -25.40
N ARG A 100 -2.25 9.79 -24.90
CA ARG A 100 -1.77 8.68 -25.74
C ARG A 100 -2.89 7.94 -26.48
N VAL A 101 -4.07 7.86 -25.87
CA VAL A 101 -5.23 7.17 -26.46
C VAL A 101 -6.21 8.12 -27.13
N ASN A 102 -5.83 9.39 -27.30
CA ASN A 102 -6.65 10.45 -27.87
C ASN A 102 -8.02 10.58 -27.19
N ALA A 103 -8.03 10.52 -25.84
CA ALA A 103 -9.22 10.80 -25.05
C ALA A 103 -9.22 12.28 -24.63
N ASP A 104 -10.42 12.80 -24.36
CA ASP A 104 -10.65 14.23 -24.16
C ASP A 104 -10.52 14.63 -22.70
N PHE A 105 -10.89 13.75 -21.78
CA PHE A 105 -10.84 14.05 -20.34
C PHE A 105 -10.62 12.82 -19.46
N LEU A 106 -10.25 13.10 -18.20
CA LEU A 106 -9.99 12.11 -17.16
C LEU A 106 -11.11 12.15 -16.13
N VAL A 107 -11.59 10.96 -15.73
CA VAL A 107 -12.60 10.79 -14.67
C VAL A 107 -11.96 10.12 -13.45
N THR A 108 -12.24 10.62 -12.25
CA THR A 108 -11.77 9.99 -11.01
C THR A 108 -12.90 9.82 -10.00
N GLY A 109 -12.82 8.77 -9.19
CA GLY A 109 -13.73 8.53 -8.08
C GLY A 109 -13.36 9.25 -6.78
N GLU A 110 -12.58 10.33 -6.86
CA GLU A 110 -12.20 11.10 -5.68
C GLU A 110 -13.41 11.83 -5.11
N ILE A 111 -13.52 11.81 -3.76
CA ILE A 111 -14.56 12.50 -2.98
C ILE A 111 -13.88 13.48 -2.04
N VAL A 112 -14.39 14.71 -1.98
CA VAL A 112 -13.90 15.76 -1.06
C VAL A 112 -13.98 15.27 0.38
N GLY A 113 -12.91 15.45 1.15
CA GLY A 113 -12.77 14.98 2.52
C GLY A 113 -12.20 13.55 2.63
N SER A 114 -12.15 12.79 1.53
CA SER A 114 -11.57 11.43 1.55
C SER A 114 -10.10 11.49 1.93
N ARG A 115 -9.72 10.73 2.97
CA ARG A 115 -8.38 10.70 3.56
C ARG A 115 -7.89 12.07 4.04
N GLY A 116 -8.80 12.89 4.53
CA GLY A 116 -8.49 14.23 5.04
C GLY A 116 -8.17 15.27 3.97
N LEU A 117 -8.37 14.95 2.66
CA LEU A 117 -8.11 15.89 1.59
C LEU A 117 -9.35 16.69 1.23
N GLY A 118 -9.33 17.99 1.55
CA GLY A 118 -10.40 18.92 1.26
C GLY A 118 -10.43 19.40 -0.20
N SER A 119 -11.32 20.34 -0.48
CA SER A 119 -11.44 20.95 -1.82
C SER A 119 -10.20 21.73 -2.24
N GLU A 120 -9.52 22.37 -1.29
CA GLU A 120 -8.27 23.11 -1.54
C GLU A 120 -7.13 22.18 -1.91
N ASP A 121 -6.98 21.05 -1.20
CA ASP A 121 -5.98 20.03 -1.54
C ASP A 121 -6.21 19.47 -2.94
N MET A 122 -7.49 19.19 -3.30
CA MET A 122 -7.84 18.68 -4.62
C MET A 122 -7.60 19.71 -5.73
N ARG A 123 -7.76 20.99 -5.45
CA ARG A 123 -7.42 22.08 -6.36
C ARG A 123 -5.91 22.15 -6.56
N TRP A 124 -5.16 22.19 -5.45
CA TRP A 124 -3.70 22.20 -5.48
C TRP A 124 -3.13 21.01 -6.26
N ILE A 125 -3.62 19.79 -6.00
CA ILE A 125 -3.24 18.59 -6.77
C ILE A 125 -3.52 18.77 -8.26
N GLY A 126 -4.67 19.34 -8.62
CA GLY A 126 -5.03 19.63 -10.00
C GLY A 126 -4.04 20.60 -10.68
N GLU A 127 -3.63 21.65 -9.99
CA GLU A 127 -2.67 22.65 -10.47
C GLU A 127 -1.28 22.03 -10.69
N GLN A 128 -0.84 21.14 -9.77
CA GLN A 128 0.46 20.45 -9.90
C GLN A 128 0.55 19.53 -11.13
N VAL A 129 -0.55 18.97 -11.58
CA VAL A 129 -0.55 18.07 -12.75
C VAL A 129 -0.65 18.81 -14.10
N GLY A 130 -0.84 20.12 -14.07
CA GLY A 130 -0.77 21.00 -15.24
C GLY A 130 -1.94 20.94 -16.21
N ASP A 131 -3.01 20.18 -15.92
CA ASP A 131 -4.18 20.07 -16.80
C ASP A 131 -5.47 19.78 -15.99
N ALA A 132 -5.65 20.57 -14.92
CA ALA A 132 -6.78 20.42 -14.00
C ALA A 132 -8.14 20.53 -14.69
N SER A 133 -8.20 21.34 -15.75
CA SER A 133 -9.44 21.57 -16.51
C SER A 133 -10.00 20.30 -17.15
N ARG A 134 -9.18 19.31 -17.42
CA ARG A 134 -9.58 18.03 -18.03
C ARG A 134 -9.86 16.91 -17.00
N ILE A 135 -9.77 17.20 -15.71
CA ILE A 135 -10.00 16.20 -14.66
C ILE A 135 -11.36 16.43 -14.01
N VAL A 136 -12.32 15.55 -14.27
CA VAL A 136 -13.61 15.61 -13.64
C VAL A 136 -13.70 14.64 -12.47
N ARG A 137 -14.27 15.11 -11.36
CA ARG A 137 -14.55 14.36 -10.14
C ARG A 137 -16.07 14.30 -9.93
N PRO A 138 -16.80 13.45 -10.65
CA PRO A 138 -18.25 13.54 -10.75
C PRO A 138 -18.96 13.47 -9.40
N LEU A 139 -18.40 12.74 -8.42
CA LEU A 139 -18.98 12.58 -7.10
C LEU A 139 -18.96 13.85 -6.27
N SER A 140 -17.98 14.73 -6.47
CA SER A 140 -17.82 15.99 -5.72
C SER A 140 -17.73 17.22 -6.67
N ALA A 141 -18.15 17.08 -7.90
CA ALA A 141 -17.94 18.09 -8.93
C ALA A 141 -18.58 19.45 -8.61
N ARG A 142 -19.67 19.48 -7.84
CA ARG A 142 -20.36 20.71 -7.45
C ARG A 142 -19.67 21.45 -6.30
N LEU A 143 -18.70 20.82 -5.64
CA LEU A 143 -17.88 21.39 -4.58
C LEU A 143 -16.53 21.92 -5.07
N LEU A 144 -16.24 21.73 -6.36
CA LEU A 144 -14.95 22.01 -7.00
C LEU A 144 -15.12 23.00 -8.15
N PRO A 145 -14.06 23.66 -8.62
CA PRO A 145 -14.11 24.49 -9.82
C PRO A 145 -14.61 23.71 -11.03
N LYS A 146 -15.37 24.38 -11.89
CA LYS A 146 -15.87 23.77 -13.14
C LYS A 146 -14.71 23.37 -14.03
N THR A 147 -14.86 22.21 -14.66
CA THR A 147 -13.89 21.63 -15.57
C THR A 147 -14.42 21.62 -17.03
N GLN A 148 -13.54 21.45 -18.00
CA GLN A 148 -13.91 21.46 -19.41
C GLN A 148 -15.06 20.49 -19.74
N PRO A 149 -15.10 19.22 -19.26
CA PRO A 149 -16.23 18.32 -19.52
C PRO A 149 -17.59 18.87 -19.05
N GLN A 150 -17.58 19.76 -18.04
CA GLN A 150 -18.79 20.42 -17.53
C GLN A 150 -19.18 21.63 -18.39
N THR A 151 -18.21 22.45 -18.80
CA THR A 151 -18.45 23.65 -19.60
C THR A 151 -18.85 23.31 -21.04
N GLU A 152 -18.27 22.25 -21.61
CA GLU A 152 -18.61 21.71 -22.93
C GLU A 152 -19.87 20.84 -22.92
N GLY A 153 -20.47 20.61 -21.73
CA GLY A 153 -21.68 19.81 -21.62
C GLY A 153 -21.50 18.30 -21.84
N TRP A 154 -20.24 17.79 -21.91
CA TRP A 154 -19.99 16.36 -22.06
C TRP A 154 -20.49 15.56 -20.85
N MET A 155 -20.37 16.13 -19.64
CA MET A 155 -20.99 15.63 -18.42
C MET A 155 -21.96 16.65 -17.85
N GLY A 156 -23.25 16.30 -17.87
CA GLY A 156 -24.32 17.18 -17.44
C GLY A 156 -24.62 17.07 -15.94
N LEU A 157 -25.57 17.91 -15.47
CA LEU A 157 -25.95 17.99 -14.05
C LEU A 157 -26.40 16.66 -13.42
N ARG A 158 -26.92 15.72 -14.22
CA ARG A 158 -27.37 14.40 -13.75
C ARG A 158 -26.19 13.49 -13.35
N GLN A 159 -25.01 13.74 -13.89
CA GLN A 159 -23.78 12.97 -13.63
C GLN A 159 -22.88 13.64 -12.58
N LEU A 160 -23.27 14.81 -12.04
CA LEU A 160 -22.42 15.64 -11.18
C LEU A 160 -23.06 15.82 -9.81
N PHE A 161 -22.31 15.50 -8.76
CA PHE A 161 -22.80 15.49 -7.39
C PHE A 161 -21.94 16.37 -6.46
N SER A 162 -22.40 16.53 -5.20
CA SER A 162 -21.73 17.26 -4.13
C SER A 162 -21.42 16.35 -2.94
N LEU A 163 -21.01 15.09 -3.20
CA LEU A 163 -20.73 14.14 -2.12
C LEU A 163 -19.45 14.54 -1.37
N THR A 164 -19.47 14.30 -0.07
CA THR A 164 -18.33 14.41 0.84
C THR A 164 -18.07 13.07 1.53
N ALA A 165 -16.87 12.88 2.08
CA ALA A 165 -16.45 11.59 2.63
C ALA A 165 -17.20 11.19 3.90
N ASP A 166 -17.80 12.14 4.59
CA ASP A 166 -18.68 11.94 5.75
C ASP A 166 -20.09 11.45 5.40
N GLN A 167 -20.39 11.30 4.09
CA GLN A 167 -21.70 10.88 3.59
C GLN A 167 -21.62 9.53 2.84
N PRO A 168 -21.12 8.43 3.44
CA PRO A 168 -20.97 7.14 2.75
C PRO A 168 -22.29 6.58 2.23
N GLU A 169 -23.40 6.86 2.93
CA GLU A 169 -24.74 6.39 2.55
C GLU A 169 -25.23 7.04 1.25
N ALA A 170 -24.84 8.28 0.98
CA ALA A 170 -25.18 8.94 -0.28
C ALA A 170 -24.51 8.27 -1.48
N LEU A 171 -23.24 7.83 -1.33
CA LEU A 171 -22.53 7.05 -2.34
C LEU A 171 -23.20 5.69 -2.56
N ILE A 172 -23.59 4.98 -1.49
CA ILE A 172 -24.30 3.71 -1.56
C ILE A 172 -25.65 3.86 -2.28
N LYS A 173 -26.42 4.91 -1.94
CA LYS A 173 -27.69 5.21 -2.59
C LYS A 173 -27.51 5.49 -4.08
N LEU A 174 -26.47 6.24 -4.44
CA LEU A 174 -26.13 6.51 -5.85
C LEU A 174 -25.72 5.24 -6.59
N ALA A 175 -24.90 4.40 -5.98
CA ALA A 175 -24.47 3.12 -6.54
C ALA A 175 -25.67 2.21 -6.86
N LYS A 176 -26.63 2.09 -5.92
CA LYS A 176 -27.88 1.33 -6.15
C LYS A 176 -28.69 1.87 -7.31
N LYS A 177 -28.78 3.20 -7.47
CA LYS A 177 -29.48 3.83 -8.62
C LYS A 177 -28.83 3.50 -9.97
N LEU A 178 -27.52 3.26 -9.97
CA LEU A 178 -26.74 2.88 -11.15
C LEU A 178 -26.65 1.35 -11.33
N ASN A 179 -27.50 0.58 -10.64
CA ASN A 179 -27.51 -0.89 -10.64
C ASN A 179 -26.14 -1.51 -10.30
N VAL A 180 -25.39 -0.86 -9.40
CA VAL A 180 -24.17 -1.41 -8.82
C VAL A 180 -24.53 -2.15 -7.55
N ASN A 181 -24.33 -3.48 -7.53
CA ASN A 181 -24.46 -4.24 -6.30
C ASN A 181 -23.35 -3.79 -5.33
N VAL A 182 -23.75 -3.34 -4.14
CA VAL A 182 -22.82 -2.84 -3.12
C VAL A 182 -22.32 -3.93 -2.18
N GLU A 183 -22.92 -5.12 -2.21
CA GLU A 183 -22.49 -6.27 -1.42
C GLU A 183 -21.17 -6.82 -1.94
N GLY A 184 -20.20 -7.02 -1.06
CA GLY A 184 -18.88 -7.54 -1.41
C GLY A 184 -17.86 -6.49 -1.85
N TYR A 185 -18.24 -5.20 -1.92
CA TYR A 185 -17.21 -4.16 -2.01
C TYR A 185 -16.52 -4.02 -0.65
N PRO A 186 -15.20 -4.10 -0.59
CA PRO A 186 -14.50 -3.74 0.64
C PRO A 186 -14.83 -2.28 0.96
N ALA A 187 -15.22 -2.02 2.20
CA ALA A 187 -15.59 -0.68 2.67
C ALA A 187 -14.48 0.35 2.37
N GLU A 188 -13.24 -0.10 2.37
CA GLU A 188 -12.08 0.65 1.90
C GLU A 188 -11.07 -0.30 1.24
N ARG A 189 -10.56 0.05 0.07
CA ARG A 189 -9.34 -0.56 -0.45
C ARG A 189 -8.16 0.08 0.26
N ARG A 190 -7.62 -0.62 1.24
CA ARG A 190 -6.52 -0.13 2.06
C ARG A 190 -5.26 0.00 1.21
N CYS A 191 -4.80 1.23 1.04
CA CYS A 191 -3.45 1.50 0.61
C CYS A 191 -2.50 1.23 1.79
N ARG A 192 -1.42 0.49 1.60
CA ARG A 192 -0.40 0.24 2.62
C ARG A 192 0.14 1.53 3.23
N LEU A 193 0.30 2.58 2.42
CA LEU A 193 0.78 3.90 2.85
C LEU A 193 -0.13 4.58 3.90
N THR A 194 -1.38 4.16 4.03
CA THR A 194 -2.30 4.73 5.03
C THR A 194 -2.28 4.01 6.37
N THR A 195 -1.48 2.97 6.51
CA THR A 195 -1.29 2.25 7.78
C THR A 195 -0.08 2.84 8.50
N SER A 196 -0.28 3.44 9.68
CA SER A 196 0.79 4.10 10.44
C SER A 196 2.01 3.21 10.64
N ARG A 197 1.79 1.96 11.02
CA ARG A 197 2.86 0.96 11.19
C ARG A 197 3.69 0.78 9.93
N PHE A 198 3.05 0.59 8.79
CA PHE A 198 3.75 0.44 7.52
C PHE A 198 4.49 1.71 7.13
N GLY A 199 3.88 2.86 7.39
CA GLY A 199 4.43 4.16 7.11
C GLY A 199 5.75 4.43 7.81
N VAL A 200 5.79 4.26 9.14
CA VAL A 200 7.01 4.44 9.95
C VAL A 200 8.13 3.52 9.47
N ARG A 201 7.82 2.28 9.15
CA ARG A 201 8.79 1.30 8.64
C ARG A 201 9.29 1.63 7.24
N LEU A 202 8.40 2.18 6.40
CA LEU A 202 8.77 2.62 5.06
C LEU A 202 9.73 3.82 5.11
N GLU A 203 9.46 4.80 5.98
CA GLU A 203 10.39 5.93 6.18
C GLU A 203 11.77 5.45 6.59
N ASP A 204 11.84 4.51 7.53
CA ASP A 204 13.09 3.90 7.97
C ASP A 204 13.79 3.14 6.82
N LEU A 205 13.04 2.36 6.04
CA LEU A 205 13.59 1.62 4.90
C LEU A 205 14.11 2.55 3.79
N LEU A 206 13.49 3.70 3.57
CA LEU A 206 13.89 4.66 2.54
C LEU A 206 15.18 5.43 2.90
N GLN A 207 15.57 5.43 4.17
CA GLN A 207 16.87 5.98 4.62
C GLN A 207 18.04 5.04 4.28
N GLU A 208 17.75 3.83 3.84
CA GLU A 208 18.74 2.83 3.47
C GLU A 208 18.97 2.79 1.96
N ASP A 209 20.22 2.67 1.52
CA ASP A 209 20.58 2.58 0.10
C ASP A 209 20.11 1.27 -0.56
N SER A 210 19.67 0.28 0.22
CA SER A 210 19.35 -1.09 -0.21
C SER A 210 17.85 -1.39 -0.32
N PHE A 211 17.05 -0.46 -0.85
CA PHE A 211 15.62 -0.70 -1.07
C PHE A 211 15.37 -1.83 -2.07
N SER A 212 14.62 -2.82 -1.66
CA SER A 212 14.14 -3.90 -2.53
C SER A 212 12.64 -4.17 -2.32
N MET A 213 12.01 -4.80 -3.32
CA MET A 213 10.61 -5.25 -3.18
C MET A 213 10.45 -6.29 -2.07
N ASN A 214 11.46 -7.13 -1.87
CA ASN A 214 11.50 -8.11 -0.79
C ASN A 214 11.51 -7.42 0.58
N SER A 215 12.36 -6.39 0.77
CA SER A 215 12.40 -5.59 1.99
C SER A 215 11.08 -4.86 2.26
N LEU A 216 10.41 -4.37 1.21
CA LEU A 216 9.11 -3.72 1.32
C LEU A 216 8.01 -4.67 1.82
N GLU A 217 8.00 -5.91 1.36
CA GLU A 217 7.02 -6.92 1.80
C GLU A 217 7.19 -7.29 3.28
N LEU A 218 8.42 -7.30 3.79
CA LEU A 218 8.69 -7.57 5.21
C LEU A 218 8.07 -6.53 6.15
N LEU A 219 7.81 -5.30 5.68
CA LEU A 219 7.20 -4.26 6.50
C LEU A 219 5.75 -4.57 6.93
N GLU A 220 5.08 -5.52 6.28
CA GLU A 220 3.71 -5.95 6.59
C GLU A 220 3.63 -6.83 7.85
N PHE A 221 4.69 -7.55 8.20
CA PHE A 221 4.67 -8.47 9.32
C PHE A 221 4.38 -7.77 10.65
N LYS A 222 3.63 -8.44 11.52
CA LYS A 222 3.20 -7.89 12.80
C LYS A 222 4.39 -7.53 13.71
N HIS A 223 5.42 -8.35 13.70
CA HIS A 223 6.59 -8.22 14.57
C HIS A 223 7.84 -7.93 13.74
N TYR A 224 8.25 -6.67 13.73
CA TYR A 224 9.39 -6.15 12.99
C TYR A 224 10.25 -5.35 13.95
N TYR A 225 11.50 -5.79 14.16
CA TYR A 225 12.47 -5.20 15.08
C TYR A 225 13.72 -4.75 14.35
N LYS A 226 14.33 -3.71 14.85
CA LYS A 226 15.58 -3.14 14.35
C LYS A 226 16.55 -2.98 15.51
N LYS A 227 17.75 -3.58 15.42
CA LYS A 227 18.83 -3.43 16.41
C LYS A 227 19.75 -2.26 16.03
N SER A 228 20.11 -2.16 14.76
CA SER A 228 20.95 -1.12 14.16
C SER A 228 20.40 -0.78 12.77
N PRO A 229 20.90 0.27 12.10
CA PRO A 229 20.40 0.63 10.78
C PRO A 229 20.28 -0.56 9.82
N ASP A 230 21.23 -1.48 9.84
CA ASP A 230 21.33 -2.62 8.93
C ASP A 230 20.75 -3.94 9.47
N VAL A 231 20.53 -4.08 10.81
CA VAL A 231 20.05 -5.34 11.41
C VAL A 231 18.54 -5.33 11.63
N LYS A 232 17.86 -6.21 10.93
CA LYS A 232 16.39 -6.39 10.98
C LYS A 232 16.05 -7.79 11.44
N ILE A 233 15.06 -7.90 12.32
CA ILE A 233 14.53 -9.17 12.83
C ILE A 233 13.01 -9.15 12.62
N VAL A 234 12.52 -10.08 11.81
CA VAL A 234 11.10 -10.18 11.46
C VAL A 234 10.57 -11.53 11.93
N LEU A 235 9.44 -11.54 12.65
CA LEU A 235 8.83 -12.80 13.10
C LEU A 235 7.57 -13.13 12.31
N GLY A 236 7.42 -14.42 11.99
CA GLY A 236 6.15 -15.04 11.65
C GLY A 236 5.67 -15.86 12.88
N CYS A 237 4.59 -15.43 13.50
CA CYS A 237 4.13 -16.02 14.76
C CYS A 237 3.13 -17.14 14.58
N ASP A 238 2.19 -17.02 13.65
CA ASP A 238 1.23 -18.07 13.31
C ASP A 238 1.64 -18.86 12.05
N ALA A 239 0.86 -19.87 11.72
CA ALA A 239 1.14 -20.75 10.58
C ALA A 239 1.12 -20.01 9.24
N GLU A 240 0.22 -19.05 9.08
CA GLU A 240 0.09 -18.27 7.86
C GLU A 240 1.24 -17.27 7.71
N GLU A 241 1.55 -16.51 8.78
CA GLU A 241 2.70 -15.60 8.80
C GLU A 241 4.03 -16.36 8.54
N LYS A 242 4.22 -17.55 9.13
CA LYS A 242 5.41 -18.37 8.88
C LYS A 242 5.52 -18.79 7.41
N LYS A 243 4.42 -19.25 6.83
CA LYS A 243 4.37 -19.63 5.41
C LYS A 243 4.65 -18.43 4.51
N GLN A 244 4.11 -17.26 4.83
CA GLN A 244 4.40 -16.02 4.10
C GLN A 244 5.86 -15.62 4.25
N LEU A 245 6.42 -15.66 5.48
CA LEU A 245 7.80 -15.27 5.76
C LEU A 245 8.81 -16.13 4.99
N GLN A 246 8.53 -17.42 4.79
CA GLN A 246 9.37 -18.33 4.02
C GLN A 246 9.65 -17.85 2.58
N ASN A 247 8.72 -17.10 1.98
CA ASN A 247 8.89 -16.58 0.62
C ASN A 247 9.85 -15.39 0.51
N PHE A 248 10.30 -14.85 1.64
CA PHE A 248 11.10 -13.63 1.69
C PHE A 248 12.54 -13.83 2.15
N PHE A 249 12.93 -15.06 2.50
CA PHE A 249 14.31 -15.35 2.83
C PHE A 249 15.22 -15.19 1.60
N LEU A 250 16.30 -14.47 1.80
CA LEU A 250 17.42 -14.38 0.86
C LEU A 250 18.50 -15.37 1.29
N PRO A 251 19.39 -15.83 0.39
CA PRO A 251 20.48 -16.76 0.73
C PRO A 251 21.36 -16.28 1.89
N THR A 252 21.51 -14.98 2.04
CA THR A 252 22.29 -14.35 3.11
C THR A 252 21.52 -14.15 4.41
N ASP A 253 20.20 -14.36 4.46
CA ASP A 253 19.45 -14.21 5.70
C ASP A 253 19.70 -15.37 6.66
N ILE A 254 19.60 -15.10 7.95
CA ILE A 254 19.59 -16.15 8.97
C ILE A 254 18.13 -16.53 9.27
N ARG A 255 17.84 -17.82 9.11
CA ARG A 255 16.61 -18.44 9.59
C ARG A 255 16.81 -18.93 11.01
N LEU A 256 15.92 -18.52 11.91
CA LEU A 256 15.93 -18.95 13.30
C LEU A 256 14.56 -19.45 13.73
N TYR A 257 14.51 -20.52 14.52
CA TYR A 257 13.28 -21.04 15.10
C TYR A 257 13.52 -21.66 16.49
N ILE A 258 12.49 -21.64 17.30
CA ILE A 258 12.45 -22.29 18.60
C ILE A 258 11.74 -23.64 18.41
N PRO A 259 12.31 -24.78 18.82
CA PRO A 259 11.70 -26.12 18.64
C PRO A 259 10.60 -26.39 19.68
N VAL A 260 9.66 -25.48 19.81
CA VAL A 260 8.47 -25.58 20.69
C VAL A 260 7.22 -25.38 19.82
N HIS A 261 6.16 -26.09 20.16
CA HIS A 261 4.90 -26.00 19.42
C HIS A 261 4.38 -24.56 19.38
N ASN A 262 3.96 -24.10 18.22
CA ASN A 262 3.50 -22.74 17.94
C ASN A 262 4.52 -21.61 18.20
N ALA A 263 5.79 -21.94 18.39
CA ALA A 263 6.82 -20.91 18.49
C ALA A 263 7.00 -20.14 17.16
N PRO A 264 7.36 -18.86 17.19
CA PRO A 264 7.60 -18.08 16.00
C PRO A 264 8.85 -18.56 15.23
N MET A 265 8.86 -18.26 13.93
CA MET A 265 10.05 -18.32 13.09
C MET A 265 10.55 -16.88 12.89
N ALA A 266 11.86 -16.68 12.94
CA ALA A 266 12.50 -15.40 12.70
C ALA A 266 13.31 -15.40 11.42
N LEU A 267 13.20 -14.32 10.66
CA LEU A 267 14.11 -13.91 9.60
C LEU A 267 15.02 -12.81 10.16
N VAL A 268 16.33 -13.02 10.11
CA VAL A 268 17.33 -12.02 10.53
C VAL A 268 18.12 -11.60 9.31
N ARG A 269 18.07 -10.33 9.00
CA ARG A 269 18.76 -9.71 7.85
C ARG A 269 19.75 -8.67 8.30
N SER A 270 20.95 -8.70 7.73
CA SER A 270 22.01 -7.73 7.96
C SER A 270 22.99 -7.72 6.79
N ASN A 271 23.88 -6.75 6.72
CA ASN A 271 25.10 -6.81 5.94
C ASN A 271 26.17 -7.61 6.74
N TRP A 272 26.21 -8.93 6.49
CA TRP A 272 27.05 -9.84 7.27
C TRP A 272 28.54 -9.71 6.94
N ASP A 273 28.90 -9.22 5.75
CA ASP A 273 30.30 -9.04 5.32
C ASP A 273 31.04 -8.01 6.20
N GLU A 274 30.31 -7.10 6.80
CA GLU A 274 30.84 -6.08 7.70
C GLU A 274 30.83 -6.49 9.18
N LYS A 275 30.34 -7.70 9.52
CA LYS A 275 30.18 -8.16 10.91
C LYS A 275 31.26 -9.14 11.33
N LYS A 276 31.78 -8.94 12.53
CA LYS A 276 32.66 -9.92 13.17
C LYS A 276 31.84 -11.14 13.67
N PRO A 277 32.44 -12.32 13.78
CA PRO A 277 31.75 -13.52 14.29
C PRO A 277 31.11 -13.32 15.66
N SER A 278 31.71 -12.53 16.53
CA SER A 278 31.14 -12.18 17.85
C SER A 278 29.87 -11.34 17.75
N GLU A 279 29.80 -10.43 16.79
CA GLU A 279 28.61 -9.60 16.53
C GLU A 279 27.48 -10.42 15.92
N ILE A 280 27.79 -11.31 14.98
CA ILE A 280 26.84 -12.26 14.42
C ILE A 280 26.19 -13.09 15.53
N LYS A 281 27.02 -13.64 16.44
CA LYS A 281 26.54 -14.40 17.59
C LYS A 281 25.61 -13.58 18.48
N GLN A 282 25.93 -12.31 18.78
CA GLN A 282 25.10 -11.42 19.56
C GLN A 282 23.75 -11.11 18.86
N ILE A 283 23.76 -10.93 17.55
CA ILE A 283 22.56 -10.68 16.77
C ILE A 283 21.66 -11.93 16.78
N VAL A 284 22.22 -13.11 16.59
CA VAL A 284 21.51 -14.39 16.64
C VAL A 284 20.94 -14.65 18.04
N GLU A 285 21.70 -14.36 19.08
CA GLU A 285 21.22 -14.48 20.46
C GLU A 285 20.03 -13.53 20.72
N LEU A 286 20.13 -12.28 20.30
CA LEU A 286 19.05 -11.30 20.38
C LEU A 286 17.80 -11.79 19.66
N ALA A 287 17.94 -12.25 18.41
CA ALA A 287 16.83 -12.79 17.62
C ALA A 287 16.18 -14.00 18.29
N GLY A 288 17.00 -14.88 18.86
CA GLY A 288 16.53 -16.03 19.65
C GLY A 288 15.75 -15.62 20.89
N ARG A 289 16.24 -14.63 21.65
CA ARG A 289 15.55 -14.07 22.82
C ARG A 289 14.19 -13.45 22.44
N ILE A 290 14.14 -12.68 21.34
CA ILE A 290 12.90 -12.10 20.82
C ILE A 290 11.92 -13.20 20.43
N ALA A 291 12.35 -14.22 19.67
CA ALA A 291 11.52 -15.34 19.26
C ALA A 291 11.01 -16.13 20.48
N ALA A 292 11.87 -16.36 21.48
CA ALA A 292 11.49 -17.01 22.73
C ALA A 292 10.43 -16.23 23.53
N THR A 293 10.56 -14.89 23.57
CA THR A 293 9.59 -14.00 24.26
C THR A 293 8.19 -14.08 23.62
N HIS A 294 8.13 -14.29 22.31
CA HIS A 294 6.87 -14.46 21.57
C HIS A 294 6.40 -15.92 21.46
N SER A 295 7.09 -16.84 22.13
CA SER A 295 6.70 -18.25 22.23
C SER A 295 5.96 -18.53 23.54
N ASN A 296 5.39 -19.74 23.64
CA ASN A 296 4.80 -20.23 24.90
C ASN A 296 5.87 -20.78 25.88
N ALA A 297 7.13 -20.43 25.71
CA ALA A 297 8.22 -20.88 26.58
C ALA A 297 8.13 -20.25 27.98
N GLN A 298 8.48 -21.04 29.01
CA GLN A 298 8.56 -20.50 30.37
C GLN A 298 9.69 -19.50 30.49
N ARG A 299 9.40 -18.31 30.98
CA ARG A 299 10.35 -17.17 31.07
C ARG A 299 11.59 -17.44 31.91
N SER A 300 11.52 -18.40 32.83
CA SER A 300 12.60 -18.73 33.77
C SER A 300 13.63 -19.72 33.24
N HIS A 301 13.46 -20.26 32.04
CA HIS A 301 14.35 -21.32 31.53
C HIS A 301 15.04 -20.91 30.24
N ARG A 302 16.31 -21.29 30.12
CA ARG A 302 17.00 -21.25 28.82
C ARG A 302 16.46 -22.36 27.94
N ILE A 303 16.10 -21.99 26.71
CA ILE A 303 15.57 -22.89 25.70
C ILE A 303 16.49 -22.91 24.47
N PRO A 304 16.56 -24.04 23.76
CA PRO A 304 17.35 -24.10 22.53
C PRO A 304 16.68 -23.27 21.44
N ALA A 305 17.47 -22.45 20.74
CA ALA A 305 17.12 -21.85 19.48
C ALA A 305 18.00 -22.45 18.38
N HIS A 306 17.38 -22.81 17.28
CA HIS A 306 18.07 -23.37 16.11
C HIS A 306 18.15 -22.29 15.05
N TYR A 307 19.32 -22.15 14.41
CA TYR A 307 19.52 -21.17 13.35
C TYR A 307 20.51 -21.66 12.29
N ARG A 308 20.39 -21.11 11.10
CA ARG A 308 21.33 -21.30 9.99
C ARG A 308 21.25 -20.12 9.03
N PHE A 309 22.29 -19.88 8.26
CA PHE A 309 22.12 -19.08 7.05
C PHE A 309 21.23 -19.84 6.06
N GLU A 310 20.42 -19.14 5.30
CA GLU A 310 19.50 -19.77 4.36
C GLU A 310 20.22 -20.55 3.27
N SER A 311 21.45 -20.11 2.90
CA SER A 311 22.36 -20.80 1.98
C SER A 311 22.98 -22.07 2.57
N ASP A 312 23.00 -22.21 3.91
CA ASP A 312 23.71 -23.30 4.56
C ASP A 312 22.80 -24.51 4.82
N GLU A 313 23.35 -25.71 4.75
CA GLU A 313 22.62 -26.94 5.11
C GLU A 313 22.71 -27.22 6.61
N GLU A 314 23.80 -26.83 7.26
CA GLU A 314 24.06 -27.11 8.67
C GLU A 314 23.27 -26.19 9.58
N THR A 315 22.55 -26.77 10.55
CA THR A 315 21.80 -26.03 11.58
C THR A 315 22.57 -25.97 12.88
N MET A 316 22.85 -24.78 13.33
CA MET A 316 23.51 -24.47 14.59
C MET A 316 22.50 -24.32 15.74
N ARG A 317 22.97 -24.43 16.98
CA ARG A 317 22.13 -24.33 18.19
C ARG A 317 22.74 -23.34 19.18
N ILE A 318 21.89 -22.54 19.79
CA ILE A 318 22.24 -21.67 20.92
C ILE A 318 21.20 -21.82 22.04
N GLN A 319 21.58 -21.47 23.26
CA GLN A 319 20.68 -21.42 24.41
C GLN A 319 20.28 -19.97 24.68
N VAL A 320 19.00 -19.66 24.66
CA VAL A 320 18.47 -18.31 24.88
C VAL A 320 17.45 -18.29 26.01
N ALA A 321 17.37 -17.19 26.75
CA ALA A 321 16.29 -16.93 27.69
C ALA A 321 15.35 -15.85 27.09
N PRO A 322 14.03 -15.99 27.21
CA PRO A 322 13.10 -14.92 26.86
C PRO A 322 13.44 -13.64 27.61
N PHE A 323 12.98 -12.50 27.12
CA PHE A 323 13.01 -11.24 27.87
C PHE A 323 11.95 -11.28 28.97
N ASP A 324 12.28 -10.73 30.13
CA ASP A 324 11.36 -10.67 31.28
C ASP A 324 10.22 -9.67 31.02
N SER A 325 10.49 -8.61 30.27
CA SER A 325 9.52 -7.58 29.93
C SER A 325 9.72 -7.03 28.52
N SER A 326 8.69 -6.38 27.99
CA SER A 326 8.80 -5.61 26.73
C SER A 326 9.78 -4.44 26.88
N GLN A 327 9.89 -3.85 28.05
CA GLN A 327 10.80 -2.75 28.32
C GLN A 327 12.26 -3.21 28.21
N GLU A 328 12.63 -4.33 28.81
CA GLU A 328 13.96 -4.92 28.67
C GLU A 328 14.29 -5.20 27.19
N MET A 329 13.31 -5.72 26.43
CA MET A 329 13.51 -6.00 25.01
C MET A 329 13.77 -4.71 24.21
N GLU A 330 13.08 -3.61 24.53
CA GLU A 330 13.24 -2.31 23.87
C GLU A 330 14.61 -1.65 24.14
N GLU A 331 15.28 -2.00 25.24
CA GLU A 331 16.67 -1.58 25.51
C GLU A 331 17.68 -2.21 24.53
N HIS A 332 17.34 -3.37 23.96
CA HIS A 332 18.22 -4.11 23.04
C HIS A 332 17.87 -3.94 21.56
N CYS A 333 16.62 -3.63 21.25
CA CYS A 333 16.16 -3.42 19.89
C CYS A 333 14.92 -2.53 19.85
N ARG A 334 14.76 -1.76 18.79
CA ARG A 334 13.57 -0.93 18.57
C ARG A 334 12.51 -1.74 17.81
N ARG A 335 11.32 -1.86 18.37
CA ARG A 335 10.15 -2.31 17.61
C ARG A 335 9.67 -1.18 16.74
N LEU A 336 9.57 -1.40 15.43
CA LEU A 336 9.08 -0.41 14.49
C LEU A 336 7.56 -0.61 14.25
N GLY A 337 6.77 0.33 14.71
CA GLY A 337 5.32 0.45 14.45
C GLY A 337 4.44 -0.51 15.25
#